data_6db1205001e17c3875e9bbb2f9785b34
#
_entry.id   6db1205001e17c3875e9bbb2f9785b34
#
_cell.length_a   1.000
_cell.length_b   1.000
_cell.length_c   1.000
_cell.angle_alpha   90.00
_cell.angle_beta   90.00
_cell.angle_gamma   90.00
#
_symmetry.space_group_name_H-M   'P 1'
#
loop_
_entity.id
_entity.type
_entity.pdbx_description
1 polymer ?
#
loop_
_entity_poly.entity_id
_entity_poly.type
_entity_poly.pdbx_seq_one_letter_code
_entity_poly.pdbx_strand_id
1 'polypeptide(L)'
;VRNSLDHGIEHPEDRLEAGKQEEGTLFLKASNEGNLIIIDIEDDGAGIDVAKVRQKAIDRGLIHPNKLISDQEAYQLIFEPGFSTASTITNVSGRGVGLDVVRTQIEKLKGNVIVTSERGIGTKFSIRLPLTLAIIQGLLVRVGEEVYSIPITSVIESHRIKQSDISTIDNYEVLNVRNEVISVLRLDRLFGIKQVKEKEFSFVVIVGSADKKIGIMVDSLIGEEDVVIKPLRDQFTKSPGIAGASILGDGSVSLIIDVSQLLELGVRQEISAREQREEIGYNG
;
A
#
# COMPACT_ATOMS: atom_id res chain seq x y z
N VAL A 1 -20.41 -7.02 -6.37
CA VAL A 1 -21.70 -7.68 -6.06
C VAL A 1 -22.56 -6.81 -5.16
N ARG A 2 -22.17 -6.57 -3.90
CA ARG A 2 -22.99 -5.80 -2.97
C ARG A 2 -23.31 -4.39 -3.48
N ASN A 3 -22.35 -3.67 -4.05
CA ASN A 3 -22.58 -2.34 -4.61
C ASN A 3 -23.55 -2.36 -5.78
N SER A 4 -23.53 -3.39 -6.61
CA SER A 4 -24.50 -3.55 -7.70
C SER A 4 -25.92 -3.76 -7.16
N LEU A 5 -26.08 -4.57 -6.09
CA LEU A 5 -27.36 -4.82 -5.46
C LEU A 5 -27.90 -3.61 -4.68
N ASP A 6 -27.03 -2.93 -3.93
CA ASP A 6 -27.46 -1.83 -3.06
C ASP A 6 -27.64 -0.50 -3.82
N HIS A 7 -26.94 -0.30 -4.96
CA HIS A 7 -26.85 0.99 -5.63
C HIS A 7 -26.88 0.93 -7.17
N GLY A 8 -26.62 -0.22 -7.77
CA GLY A 8 -26.56 -0.38 -9.22
C GLY A 8 -27.90 -0.73 -9.85
N ILE A 9 -28.58 -1.73 -9.29
CA ILE A 9 -29.83 -2.25 -9.83
C ILE A 9 -30.98 -1.41 -9.29
N GLU A 10 -31.84 -0.93 -10.18
CA GLU A 10 -33.03 -0.13 -9.88
C GLU A 10 -34.12 -1.01 -9.22
N HIS A 11 -35.06 -0.38 -8.52
CA HIS A 11 -36.24 -1.06 -8.02
C HIS A 11 -37.08 -1.63 -9.18
N PRO A 12 -37.81 -2.74 -8.95
CA PRO A 12 -38.59 -3.41 -9.99
C PRO A 12 -39.52 -2.48 -10.80
N GLU A 13 -40.19 -1.54 -10.13
CA GLU A 13 -41.10 -0.57 -10.74
C GLU A 13 -40.33 0.38 -11.68
N ASP A 14 -39.19 0.92 -11.26
CA ASP A 14 -38.35 1.82 -12.06
C ASP A 14 -37.78 1.10 -13.29
N ARG A 15 -37.45 -0.20 -13.14
CA ARG A 15 -36.96 -1.04 -14.24
C ARG A 15 -38.02 -1.23 -15.32
N LEU A 16 -39.25 -1.53 -14.93
CA LEU A 16 -40.38 -1.68 -15.86
C LEU A 16 -40.67 -0.37 -16.60
N GLU A 17 -40.65 0.77 -15.91
CA GLU A 17 -40.80 2.09 -16.52
C GLU A 17 -39.67 2.40 -17.54
N ALA A 18 -38.46 1.93 -17.28
CA ALA A 18 -37.32 2.04 -18.19
C ALA A 18 -37.33 1.00 -19.32
N GLY A 19 -38.35 0.13 -19.39
CA GLY A 19 -38.47 -0.90 -20.42
C GLY A 19 -37.56 -2.11 -20.20
N LYS A 20 -37.04 -2.30 -18.98
CA LYS A 20 -36.22 -3.44 -18.57
C LYS A 20 -37.12 -4.55 -17.98
N GLN A 21 -36.52 -5.73 -17.79
CA GLN A 21 -37.16 -6.80 -17.04
C GLN A 21 -37.24 -6.43 -15.55
N GLU A 22 -38.28 -6.90 -14.85
CA GLU A 22 -38.48 -6.64 -13.45
C GLU A 22 -37.29 -7.11 -12.60
N GLU A 23 -36.75 -8.28 -12.93
CA GLU A 23 -35.56 -8.83 -12.25
C GLU A 23 -34.27 -8.24 -12.83
N GLY A 24 -33.41 -7.72 -11.94
CA GLY A 24 -32.07 -7.30 -12.30
C GLY A 24 -31.11 -8.49 -12.38
N THR A 25 -30.14 -8.39 -13.28
CA THR A 25 -29.17 -9.45 -13.54
C THR A 25 -27.76 -9.03 -13.17
N LEU A 26 -27.06 -9.91 -12.46
CA LEU A 26 -25.65 -9.78 -12.15
C LEU A 26 -24.85 -10.89 -12.80
N PHE A 27 -23.94 -10.52 -13.70
CA PHE A 27 -23.04 -11.45 -14.38
C PHE A 27 -21.69 -11.48 -13.69
N LEU A 28 -21.21 -12.70 -13.38
CA LEU A 28 -19.87 -12.95 -12.86
C LEU A 28 -19.12 -13.82 -13.86
N LYS A 29 -18.00 -13.32 -14.36
CA LYS A 29 -17.13 -14.05 -15.28
C LYS A 29 -15.70 -14.00 -14.79
N ALA A 30 -15.02 -15.15 -14.82
CA ALA A 30 -13.58 -15.23 -14.63
C ALA A 30 -12.94 -15.81 -15.87
N SER A 31 -11.87 -15.19 -16.35
CA SER A 31 -11.11 -15.63 -17.52
C SER A 31 -9.61 -15.45 -17.27
N ASN A 32 -8.82 -16.15 -18.08
CA ASN A 32 -7.37 -16.04 -18.07
C ASN A 32 -6.94 -15.44 -19.41
N GLU A 33 -6.22 -14.33 -19.39
CA GLU A 33 -5.66 -13.66 -20.57
C GLU A 33 -4.16 -13.46 -20.38
N GLY A 34 -3.38 -14.32 -21.03
CA GLY A 34 -1.92 -14.31 -20.89
C GLY A 34 -1.49 -14.62 -19.46
N ASN A 35 -0.85 -13.66 -18.78
CA ASN A 35 -0.43 -13.77 -17.40
C ASN A 35 -1.37 -13.06 -16.40
N LEU A 36 -2.59 -12.73 -16.82
CA LEU A 36 -3.60 -12.05 -16.00
C LEU A 36 -4.82 -12.94 -15.79
N ILE A 37 -5.33 -12.95 -14.57
CA ILE A 37 -6.70 -13.37 -14.25
C ILE A 37 -7.58 -12.14 -14.35
N ILE A 38 -8.64 -12.21 -15.12
CA ILE A 38 -9.65 -11.17 -15.25
C ILE A 38 -10.93 -11.67 -14.59
N ILE A 39 -11.43 -10.87 -13.64
CA ILE A 39 -12.72 -11.12 -12.98
C ILE A 39 -13.63 -9.96 -13.34
N ASP A 40 -14.63 -10.24 -14.15
CA ASP A 40 -15.66 -9.29 -14.55
C ASP A 40 -16.90 -9.46 -13.66
N ILE A 41 -17.38 -8.35 -13.13
CA ILE A 41 -18.61 -8.23 -12.36
C ILE A 41 -19.44 -7.19 -13.09
N GLU A 42 -20.55 -7.61 -13.72
CA GLU A 42 -21.38 -6.76 -14.58
C GLU A 42 -22.83 -6.82 -14.12
N ASP A 43 -23.46 -5.66 -13.99
CA ASP A 43 -24.88 -5.55 -13.69
C ASP A 43 -25.61 -4.84 -14.85
N ASP A 44 -26.91 -5.12 -14.99
CA ASP A 44 -27.81 -4.48 -15.93
C ASP A 44 -28.60 -3.34 -15.30
N GLY A 45 -28.01 -2.68 -14.30
CA GLY A 45 -28.63 -1.62 -13.52
C GLY A 45 -28.65 -0.26 -14.22
N ALA A 46 -28.84 0.79 -13.43
CA ALA A 46 -28.97 2.18 -13.91
C ALA A 46 -27.70 2.76 -14.55
N GLY A 47 -26.55 2.11 -14.36
CA GLY A 47 -25.27 2.66 -14.73
C GLY A 47 -24.84 3.81 -13.81
N ILE A 48 -23.62 4.32 -14.05
CA ILE A 48 -23.04 5.41 -13.26
C ILE A 48 -23.44 6.75 -13.89
N ASP A 49 -24.06 7.62 -13.10
CA ASP A 49 -24.36 8.99 -13.50
C ASP A 49 -23.11 9.87 -13.36
N VAL A 50 -22.38 10.04 -14.46
CA VAL A 50 -21.14 10.83 -14.51
C VAL A 50 -21.36 12.27 -14.06
N ALA A 51 -22.52 12.88 -14.36
CA ALA A 51 -22.83 14.23 -13.93
C ALA A 51 -22.92 14.34 -12.41
N LYS A 52 -23.58 13.37 -11.75
CA LYS A 52 -23.66 13.31 -10.29
C LYS A 52 -22.29 13.05 -9.66
N VAL A 53 -21.48 12.16 -10.24
CA VAL A 53 -20.12 11.90 -9.78
C VAL A 53 -19.29 13.17 -9.85
N ARG A 54 -19.33 13.89 -11.00
CA ARG A 54 -18.61 15.15 -11.19
C ARG A 54 -19.04 16.20 -10.17
N GLN A 55 -20.34 16.42 -10.00
CA GLN A 55 -20.85 17.43 -9.05
C GLN A 55 -20.35 17.11 -7.64
N LYS A 56 -20.45 15.85 -7.20
CA LYS A 56 -19.99 15.43 -5.90
C LYS A 56 -18.47 15.60 -5.71
N ALA A 57 -17.68 15.39 -6.77
CA ALA A 57 -16.25 15.61 -6.73
C ALA A 57 -15.90 17.12 -6.61
N ILE A 58 -16.66 17.99 -7.24
CA ILE A 58 -16.56 19.45 -7.09
C ILE A 58 -16.90 19.87 -5.67
N ASP A 59 -18.03 19.41 -5.15
CA ASP A 59 -18.52 19.73 -3.79
C ASP A 59 -17.51 19.32 -2.70
N ARG A 60 -16.70 18.29 -2.98
CA ARG A 60 -15.64 17.81 -2.10
C ARG A 60 -14.27 18.42 -2.35
N GLY A 61 -14.14 19.30 -3.33
CA GLY A 61 -12.88 19.93 -3.69
C GLY A 61 -11.85 19.00 -4.35
N LEU A 62 -12.28 17.82 -4.83
CA LEU A 62 -11.41 16.88 -5.54
C LEU A 62 -11.07 17.33 -6.95
N ILE A 63 -11.98 18.08 -7.58
CA ILE A 63 -11.78 18.68 -8.89
C ILE A 63 -12.26 20.12 -8.90
N HIS A 64 -11.61 20.96 -9.73
CA HIS A 64 -12.04 22.33 -9.91
C HIS A 64 -13.33 22.39 -10.75
N PRO A 65 -14.31 23.28 -10.46
CA PRO A 65 -15.58 23.38 -11.19
C PRO A 65 -15.44 23.52 -12.72
N ASN A 66 -14.39 24.21 -13.16
CA ASN A 66 -14.12 24.45 -14.58
C ASN A 66 -13.28 23.34 -15.24
N LYS A 67 -12.87 22.29 -14.50
CA LYS A 67 -12.13 21.18 -15.09
C LYS A 67 -13.08 20.26 -15.84
N LEU A 68 -12.85 20.09 -17.13
CA LEU A 68 -13.49 19.04 -17.91
C LEU A 68 -12.79 17.72 -17.61
N ILE A 69 -13.56 16.73 -17.24
CA ILE A 69 -13.07 15.36 -17.02
C ILE A 69 -13.82 14.42 -17.98
N SER A 70 -13.11 13.41 -18.46
CA SER A 70 -13.71 12.32 -19.22
C SER A 70 -14.53 11.39 -18.31
N ASP A 71 -15.40 10.57 -18.90
CA ASP A 71 -16.17 9.57 -18.16
C ASP A 71 -15.24 8.59 -17.43
N GLN A 72 -14.13 8.22 -18.06
CA GLN A 72 -13.11 7.36 -17.44
C GLN A 72 -12.48 8.01 -16.20
N GLU A 73 -12.16 9.30 -16.24
CA GLU A 73 -11.68 10.04 -15.08
C GLU A 73 -12.75 10.10 -13.99
N ALA A 74 -14.02 10.31 -14.35
CA ALA A 74 -15.12 10.29 -13.41
C ALA A 74 -15.26 8.94 -12.72
N TYR A 75 -15.12 7.83 -13.44
CA TYR A 75 -15.16 6.49 -12.86
C TYR A 75 -13.99 6.24 -11.89
N GLN A 76 -12.85 6.87 -12.06
CA GLN A 76 -11.74 6.76 -11.10
C GLN A 76 -12.06 7.47 -9.77
N LEU A 77 -12.82 8.56 -9.80
CA LEU A 77 -13.18 9.32 -8.59
C LEU A 77 -14.06 8.53 -7.61
N ILE A 78 -14.80 7.49 -8.08
CA ILE A 78 -15.61 6.67 -7.18
C ILE A 78 -14.77 5.84 -6.20
N PHE A 79 -13.47 5.69 -6.48
CA PHE A 79 -12.52 4.99 -5.61
C PHE A 79 -11.80 5.92 -4.63
N GLU A 80 -12.05 7.23 -4.68
CA GLU A 80 -11.43 8.15 -3.73
C GLU A 80 -11.97 7.92 -2.30
N PRO A 81 -11.12 8.03 -1.28
CA PRO A 81 -11.51 7.78 0.10
C PRO A 81 -12.76 8.57 0.50
N GLY A 82 -13.74 7.85 1.02
CA GLY A 82 -15.00 8.43 1.44
C GLY A 82 -15.94 8.88 0.31
N PHE A 83 -15.64 8.63 -0.96
CA PHE A 83 -16.44 9.08 -2.11
C PHE A 83 -17.81 8.37 -2.23
N SER A 84 -18.15 7.39 -1.37
CA SER A 84 -19.44 6.67 -1.46
C SER A 84 -20.60 7.59 -1.87
N THR A 85 -21.38 7.14 -2.84
CA THR A 85 -22.58 7.86 -3.34
C THR A 85 -23.79 7.69 -2.42
N ALA A 86 -23.72 6.80 -1.43
CA ALA A 86 -24.78 6.53 -0.48
C ALA A 86 -25.00 7.74 0.44
N SER A 87 -26.22 8.27 0.45
CA SER A 87 -26.68 9.32 1.36
C SER A 87 -26.97 8.81 2.77
N THR A 88 -26.98 7.52 2.98
CA THR A 88 -27.26 6.87 4.27
C THR A 88 -26.14 5.89 4.62
N ILE A 89 -25.46 6.18 5.72
CA ILE A 89 -24.57 5.21 6.39
C ILE A 89 -25.50 4.16 7.01
N THR A 90 -25.71 3.05 6.33
CA THR A 90 -26.42 1.92 6.94
C THR A 90 -25.51 1.30 8.00
N ASN A 91 -25.94 1.37 9.25
CA ASN A 91 -25.28 0.87 10.46
C ASN A 91 -24.99 -0.65 10.49
N VAL A 92 -25.20 -1.36 9.39
CA VAL A 92 -25.04 -2.83 9.29
C VAL A 92 -23.62 -3.26 8.90
N SER A 93 -22.76 -2.32 8.45
CA SER A 93 -21.33 -2.56 8.20
C SER A 93 -20.50 -1.67 9.09
N GLY A 94 -20.26 -2.05 10.32
CA GLY A 94 -19.37 -1.36 11.28
C GLY A 94 -17.88 -1.26 10.89
N ARG A 95 -17.57 -1.37 9.60
CA ARG A 95 -16.29 -1.08 8.98
C ARG A 95 -16.61 -0.48 7.62
N GLY A 96 -16.55 0.83 7.46
CA GLY A 96 -16.77 1.55 6.20
C GLY A 96 -15.97 0.95 5.02
N VAL A 97 -16.47 -0.15 4.45
CA VAL A 97 -15.83 -0.83 3.33
C VAL A 97 -16.36 -0.17 2.05
N GLY A 98 -15.70 0.91 1.64
CA GLY A 98 -15.95 1.58 0.37
C GLY A 98 -15.19 0.95 -0.80
N LEU A 99 -15.41 1.48 -1.99
CA LEU A 99 -14.65 1.08 -3.19
C LEU A 99 -13.16 1.41 -3.08
N ASP A 100 -12.78 2.41 -2.29
CA ASP A 100 -11.41 2.77 -1.93
C ASP A 100 -10.65 1.59 -1.29
N VAL A 101 -11.29 0.89 -0.35
CA VAL A 101 -10.72 -0.31 0.29
C VAL A 101 -10.55 -1.43 -0.74
N VAL A 102 -11.55 -1.62 -1.63
CA VAL A 102 -11.47 -2.64 -2.69
C VAL A 102 -10.28 -2.35 -3.61
N ARG A 103 -10.12 -1.12 -4.07
CA ARG A 103 -8.99 -0.68 -4.91
C ARG A 103 -7.66 -0.94 -4.22
N THR A 104 -7.52 -0.50 -2.96
CA THR A 104 -6.30 -0.70 -2.16
C THR A 104 -5.94 -2.19 -2.02
N GLN A 105 -6.93 -3.09 -1.83
CA GLN A 105 -6.65 -4.52 -1.74
C GLN A 105 -6.22 -5.12 -3.08
N ILE A 106 -6.81 -4.68 -4.18
CA ILE A 106 -6.43 -5.12 -5.52
C ILE A 106 -5.02 -4.63 -5.87
N GLU A 107 -4.69 -3.38 -5.55
CA GLU A 107 -3.35 -2.80 -5.76
C GLU A 107 -2.27 -3.52 -4.94
N LYS A 108 -2.57 -3.94 -3.70
CA LYS A 108 -1.67 -4.78 -2.89
C LYS A 108 -1.34 -6.12 -3.57
N LEU A 109 -2.28 -6.65 -4.36
CA LEU A 109 -2.08 -7.84 -5.19
C LEU A 109 -1.40 -7.52 -6.53
N LYS A 110 -0.91 -6.27 -6.71
CA LYS A 110 -0.35 -5.79 -7.99
C LYS A 110 -1.34 -5.85 -9.16
N GLY A 111 -2.63 -5.86 -8.84
CA GLY A 111 -3.72 -5.81 -9.78
C GLY A 111 -4.24 -4.39 -10.00
N ASN A 112 -5.16 -4.26 -10.90
CA ASN A 112 -5.91 -3.03 -11.12
C ASN A 112 -7.40 -3.32 -11.32
N VAL A 113 -8.22 -2.29 -11.16
CA VAL A 113 -9.66 -2.35 -11.42
C VAL A 113 -10.01 -1.30 -12.48
N ILE A 114 -10.75 -1.73 -13.50
CA ILE A 114 -11.27 -0.89 -14.58
C ILE A 114 -12.78 -0.89 -14.45
N VAL A 115 -13.38 0.30 -14.60
CA VAL A 115 -14.82 0.47 -14.59
C VAL A 115 -15.25 0.97 -15.96
N THR A 116 -16.27 0.33 -16.51
CA THR A 116 -17.01 0.80 -17.69
C THR A 116 -18.49 0.83 -17.33
N SER A 117 -19.17 1.87 -17.72
CA SER A 117 -20.59 2.02 -17.42
C SER A 117 -21.29 2.78 -18.53
N GLU A 118 -22.53 2.42 -18.75
CA GLU A 118 -23.43 3.12 -19.66
C GLU A 118 -24.76 3.38 -18.95
N ARG A 119 -25.16 4.64 -18.92
CA ARG A 119 -26.36 5.06 -18.19
C ARG A 119 -27.59 4.38 -18.77
N GLY A 120 -28.40 3.77 -17.92
CA GLY A 120 -29.60 3.01 -18.29
C GLY A 120 -29.32 1.59 -18.77
N ILE A 121 -28.07 1.20 -18.99
CA ILE A 121 -27.70 -0.14 -19.44
C ILE A 121 -27.07 -0.95 -18.32
N GLY A 122 -26.07 -0.40 -17.60
CA GLY A 122 -25.44 -1.08 -16.48
C GLY A 122 -24.02 -0.67 -16.20
N THR A 123 -23.36 -1.41 -15.30
CA THR A 123 -21.99 -1.15 -14.88
C THR A 123 -21.18 -2.44 -14.86
N LYS A 124 -19.96 -2.38 -15.38
CA LYS A 124 -18.98 -3.47 -15.36
C LYS A 124 -17.72 -3.07 -14.62
N PHE A 125 -17.34 -3.86 -13.64
CA PHE A 125 -16.07 -3.81 -12.93
C PHE A 125 -15.20 -4.95 -13.43
N SER A 126 -14.07 -4.64 -14.07
CA SER A 126 -13.05 -5.60 -14.50
C SER A 126 -11.86 -5.55 -13.54
N ILE A 127 -11.72 -6.59 -12.72
CA ILE A 127 -10.56 -6.76 -11.82
C ILE A 127 -9.52 -7.58 -12.56
N ARG A 128 -8.32 -7.02 -12.73
CA ARG A 128 -7.20 -7.68 -13.40
C ARG A 128 -6.12 -7.98 -12.39
N LEU A 129 -5.81 -9.25 -12.20
CA LEU A 129 -4.81 -9.72 -11.25
C LEU A 129 -3.71 -10.47 -12.00
N PRO A 130 -2.42 -10.21 -11.72
CA PRO A 130 -1.35 -10.99 -12.30
C PRO A 130 -1.40 -12.43 -11.77
N LEU A 131 -1.25 -13.41 -12.68
CA LEU A 131 -1.11 -14.82 -12.34
C LEU A 131 0.20 -15.13 -11.63
N THR A 132 1.22 -14.34 -11.92
CA THR A 132 2.54 -14.49 -11.31
C THR A 132 2.52 -13.92 -9.90
N LEU A 133 3.00 -14.71 -8.94
CA LEU A 133 3.43 -14.19 -7.65
C LEU A 133 4.31 -12.97 -7.91
N ALA A 134 4.12 -11.90 -7.12
CA ALA A 134 4.95 -10.72 -7.26
C ALA A 134 6.42 -11.11 -6.99
N ILE A 135 7.20 -11.27 -8.04
CA ILE A 135 8.64 -11.44 -7.95
C ILE A 135 9.23 -10.05 -7.86
N ILE A 136 10.02 -9.79 -6.85
CA ILE A 136 10.81 -8.58 -6.71
C ILE A 136 12.28 -8.94 -6.60
N GLN A 137 13.15 -8.10 -7.15
CA GLN A 137 14.56 -8.15 -6.83
C GLN A 137 14.77 -7.58 -5.42
N GLY A 138 15.37 -8.37 -4.55
CA GLY A 138 15.66 -8.00 -3.18
C GLY A 138 17.15 -8.07 -2.88
N LEU A 139 17.69 -7.03 -2.20
CA LEU A 139 18.98 -7.10 -1.55
C LEU A 139 18.81 -7.90 -0.26
N LEU A 140 19.37 -9.10 -0.22
CA LEU A 140 19.36 -9.94 0.98
C LEU A 140 20.41 -9.45 1.97
N VAL A 141 19.97 -9.23 3.20
CA VAL A 141 20.80 -8.75 4.31
C VAL A 141 20.60 -9.66 5.53
N ARG A 142 21.59 -9.74 6.40
CA ARG A 142 21.54 -10.52 7.64
C ARG A 142 21.54 -9.60 8.85
N VAL A 143 20.69 -9.91 9.82
CA VAL A 143 20.65 -9.27 11.14
C VAL A 143 20.50 -10.39 12.19
N GLY A 144 21.53 -10.62 12.99
CA GLY A 144 21.61 -11.80 13.86
C GLY A 144 21.62 -13.09 13.03
N GLU A 145 20.68 -13.96 13.29
CA GLU A 145 20.48 -15.22 12.53
C GLU A 145 19.44 -15.07 11.42
N GLU A 146 18.69 -13.96 11.39
CA GLU A 146 17.59 -13.73 10.48
C GLU A 146 18.05 -13.11 9.16
N VAL A 147 17.33 -13.46 8.08
CA VAL A 147 17.55 -12.89 6.74
C VAL A 147 16.39 -11.97 6.37
N TYR A 148 16.73 -10.78 5.92
CA TYR A 148 15.77 -9.79 5.42
C TYR A 148 16.04 -9.50 3.97
N SER A 149 14.98 -9.19 3.23
CA SER A 149 15.04 -8.74 1.84
C SER A 149 14.59 -7.29 1.74
N ILE A 150 15.46 -6.43 1.27
CA ILE A 150 15.17 -5.02 1.01
C ILE A 150 14.88 -4.89 -0.50
N PRO A 151 13.70 -4.40 -0.93
CA PRO A 151 13.43 -4.21 -2.35
C PRO A 151 14.51 -3.35 -3.00
N ILE A 152 15.17 -3.86 -4.04
CA ILE A 152 16.31 -3.19 -4.68
C ILE A 152 15.93 -1.82 -5.24
N THR A 153 14.69 -1.66 -5.67
CA THR A 153 14.14 -0.38 -6.15
C THR A 153 14.11 0.73 -5.10
N SER A 154 14.21 0.36 -3.82
CA SER A 154 14.25 1.30 -2.69
C SER A 154 15.68 1.54 -2.19
N VAL A 155 16.66 0.76 -2.65
CA VAL A 155 18.06 0.89 -2.24
C VAL A 155 18.73 1.99 -3.05
N ILE A 156 19.37 2.93 -2.37
CA ILE A 156 20.15 4.01 -2.98
C ILE A 156 21.61 3.62 -3.04
N GLU A 157 22.18 3.26 -1.90
CA GLU A 157 23.57 2.84 -1.76
C GLU A 157 23.78 2.08 -0.44
N SER A 158 24.91 1.40 -0.29
CA SER A 158 25.29 0.73 0.95
C SER A 158 26.72 1.10 1.36
N HIS A 159 26.95 1.22 2.66
CA HIS A 159 28.25 1.56 3.23
C HIS A 159 28.66 0.54 4.28
N ARG A 160 29.92 0.12 4.21
CA ARG A 160 30.57 -0.61 5.31
C ARG A 160 31.07 0.41 6.33
N ILE A 161 30.65 0.25 7.58
CA ILE A 161 30.92 1.20 8.65
C ILE A 161 31.49 0.52 9.87
N LYS A 162 32.19 1.30 10.71
CA LYS A 162 32.52 0.95 12.09
C LYS A 162 31.50 1.58 13.05
N GLN A 163 31.39 1.04 14.25
CA GLN A 163 30.55 1.66 15.27
C GLN A 163 30.94 3.12 15.58
N SER A 164 32.25 3.44 15.43
CA SER A 164 32.76 4.81 15.61
C SER A 164 32.30 5.82 14.57
N ASP A 165 31.79 5.36 13.43
CA ASP A 165 31.29 6.22 12.34
C ASP A 165 29.85 6.69 12.59
N ILE A 166 29.17 6.07 13.56
CA ILE A 166 27.84 6.45 13.99
C ILE A 166 27.94 7.53 15.06
N SER A 167 27.32 8.64 14.82
CA SER A 167 27.15 9.73 15.80
C SER A 167 25.75 9.67 16.39
N THR A 168 25.60 10.22 17.60
CA THR A 168 24.29 10.38 18.22
C THR A 168 23.93 11.85 18.27
N ILE A 169 22.85 12.22 17.63
CA ILE A 169 22.25 13.56 17.70
C ILE A 169 20.87 13.39 18.28
N ASP A 170 20.62 14.00 19.42
CA ASP A 170 19.29 14.01 20.05
C ASP A 170 18.70 12.61 20.31
N ASN A 171 19.52 11.68 20.78
CA ASN A 171 19.19 10.26 20.97
C ASN A 171 18.96 9.45 19.69
N TYR A 172 19.21 10.05 18.50
CA TYR A 172 19.16 9.32 17.22
C TYR A 172 20.54 8.98 16.76
N GLU A 173 20.72 7.77 16.31
CA GLU A 173 21.92 7.35 15.60
C GLU A 173 21.88 7.92 14.18
N VAL A 174 22.94 8.58 13.80
CA VAL A 174 23.09 9.21 12.49
C VAL A 174 24.44 8.84 11.86
N LEU A 175 24.45 8.79 10.55
CA LEU A 175 25.64 8.58 9.73
C LEU A 175 25.82 9.79 8.80
N ASN A 176 27.04 10.33 8.74
CA ASN A 176 27.37 11.36 7.76
C ASN A 176 27.85 10.70 6.47
N VAL A 177 27.10 10.88 5.39
CA VAL A 177 27.42 10.37 4.07
C VAL A 177 27.44 11.53 3.09
N ARG A 178 28.60 11.81 2.48
CA ARG A 178 28.76 12.87 1.47
C ARG A 178 28.19 14.23 1.90
N ASN A 179 28.42 14.62 3.15
CA ASN A 179 27.91 15.86 3.78
C ASN A 179 26.37 15.88 4.03
N GLU A 180 25.69 14.75 3.87
CA GLU A 180 24.30 14.58 4.33
C GLU A 180 24.29 13.80 5.64
N VAL A 181 23.48 14.24 6.60
CA VAL A 181 23.24 13.53 7.86
C VAL A 181 22.03 12.64 7.67
N ILE A 182 22.23 11.34 7.75
CA ILE A 182 21.19 10.33 7.50
C ILE A 182 20.88 9.63 8.83
N SER A 183 19.61 9.62 9.22
CA SER A 183 19.14 8.88 10.40
C SER A 183 19.31 7.37 10.17
N VAL A 184 19.86 6.68 11.17
CA VAL A 184 20.12 5.24 11.12
C VAL A 184 19.11 4.49 11.97
N LEU A 185 18.42 3.54 11.34
CA LEU A 185 17.48 2.63 12.01
C LEU A 185 18.16 1.26 12.17
N ARG A 186 18.16 0.75 13.40
CA ARG A 186 18.67 -0.59 13.69
C ARG A 186 17.55 -1.62 13.64
N LEU A 187 17.63 -2.56 12.70
CA LEU A 187 16.64 -3.63 12.60
C LEU A 187 16.65 -4.58 13.79
N ASP A 188 17.83 -4.82 14.38
CA ASP A 188 17.94 -5.63 15.60
C ASP A 188 17.13 -5.06 16.76
N ARG A 189 17.14 -3.75 16.96
CA ARG A 189 16.33 -3.08 17.99
C ARG A 189 14.85 -3.02 17.61
N LEU A 190 14.56 -2.71 16.35
CA LEU A 190 13.20 -2.59 15.87
C LEU A 190 12.42 -3.90 15.99
N PHE A 191 13.07 -5.02 15.66
CA PHE A 191 12.46 -6.35 15.68
C PHE A 191 12.82 -7.19 16.92
N GLY A 192 13.54 -6.60 17.88
CA GLY A 192 13.91 -7.28 19.14
C GLY A 192 14.86 -8.46 18.94
N ILE A 193 15.72 -8.41 17.93
CA ILE A 193 16.68 -9.46 17.60
C ILE A 193 17.84 -9.41 18.59
N LYS A 194 18.15 -10.55 19.24
CA LYS A 194 19.30 -10.62 20.13
C LYS A 194 20.59 -10.58 19.32
N GLN A 195 21.42 -9.60 19.57
CA GLN A 195 22.79 -9.58 19.03
C GLN A 195 23.62 -10.64 19.73
N VAL A 196 24.25 -11.51 18.95
CA VAL A 196 25.05 -12.64 19.47
C VAL A 196 26.51 -12.20 19.77
N LYS A 197 27.03 -11.21 19.07
CA LYS A 197 28.40 -10.66 19.27
C LYS A 197 28.51 -9.23 18.71
N GLU A 198 29.29 -8.37 19.38
CA GLU A 198 29.77 -7.13 18.78
C GLU A 198 30.63 -7.43 17.57
N LYS A 199 30.34 -6.80 16.45
CA LYS A 199 31.08 -6.91 15.20
C LYS A 199 31.93 -5.67 15.01
N GLU A 200 33.17 -5.86 14.52
CA GLU A 200 34.07 -4.74 14.20
C GLU A 200 33.50 -3.83 13.10
N PHE A 201 32.76 -4.44 12.17
CA PHE A 201 32.11 -3.74 11.05
C PHE A 201 30.67 -4.16 10.93
N SER A 202 29.84 -3.22 10.53
CA SER A 202 28.45 -3.39 10.11
C SER A 202 28.24 -2.74 8.75
N PHE A 203 27.05 -2.88 8.20
CA PHE A 203 26.66 -2.21 6.96
C PHE A 203 25.46 -1.31 7.22
N VAL A 204 25.42 -0.16 6.55
CA VAL A 204 24.25 0.68 6.48
C VAL A 204 23.77 0.69 5.03
N VAL A 205 22.56 0.23 4.81
CA VAL A 205 21.86 0.30 3.51
C VAL A 205 21.00 1.55 3.53
N ILE A 206 21.31 2.51 2.67
CA ILE A 206 20.53 3.75 2.53
C ILE A 206 19.37 3.46 1.60
N VAL A 207 18.16 3.67 2.10
CA VAL A 207 16.90 3.41 1.40
C VAL A 207 16.02 4.64 1.36
N GLY A 208 15.13 4.71 0.38
CA GLY A 208 14.15 5.78 0.25
C GLY A 208 14.12 6.42 -1.12
N SER A 209 13.94 7.73 -1.16
CA SER A 209 13.94 8.57 -2.36
C SER A 209 14.86 9.77 -2.16
N ALA A 210 14.99 10.63 -3.18
CA ALA A 210 15.83 11.83 -3.11
C ALA A 210 15.50 12.73 -1.90
N ASP A 211 14.20 12.83 -1.56
CA ASP A 211 13.70 13.76 -0.53
C ASP A 211 13.60 13.13 0.87
N LYS A 212 13.53 11.79 0.95
CA LYS A 212 13.37 11.06 2.22
C LYS A 212 14.24 9.82 2.20
N LYS A 213 15.28 9.83 3.03
CA LYS A 213 16.25 8.74 3.14
C LYS A 213 16.40 8.30 4.59
N ILE A 214 16.59 7.01 4.80
CA ILE A 214 17.03 6.45 6.09
C ILE A 214 18.14 5.43 5.82
N GLY A 215 19.03 5.25 6.76
CA GLY A 215 20.01 4.17 6.79
C GLY A 215 19.47 3.00 7.58
N ILE A 216 19.45 1.81 7.01
CA ILE A 216 19.11 0.56 7.71
C ILE A 216 20.42 -0.12 8.09
N MET A 217 20.69 -0.24 9.40
CA MET A 217 21.88 -0.95 9.88
C MET A 217 21.63 -2.44 9.89
N VAL A 218 22.57 -3.18 9.28
CA VAL A 218 22.56 -4.63 9.14
C VAL A 218 23.93 -5.21 9.41
N ASP A 219 24.00 -6.49 9.71
CA ASP A 219 25.24 -7.19 10.05
C ASP A 219 26.10 -7.52 8.83
N SER A 220 25.47 -7.91 7.74
CA SER A 220 26.13 -8.22 6.47
C SER A 220 25.19 -8.13 5.29
N LEU A 221 25.75 -7.90 4.11
CA LEU A 221 25.08 -8.03 2.83
C LEU A 221 25.33 -9.45 2.32
N ILE A 222 24.27 -10.13 1.87
CA ILE A 222 24.35 -11.48 1.30
C ILE A 222 24.49 -11.40 -0.22
N GLY A 223 23.60 -10.62 -0.87
CA GLY A 223 23.56 -10.47 -2.31
C GLY A 223 22.17 -10.09 -2.80
N GLU A 224 22.02 -10.01 -4.11
CA GLU A 224 20.73 -9.74 -4.75
C GLU A 224 20.11 -11.05 -5.21
N GLU A 225 18.83 -11.24 -4.92
CA GLU A 225 18.06 -12.40 -5.37
C GLU A 225 16.64 -11.98 -5.79
N ASP A 226 16.09 -12.75 -6.72
CA ASP A 226 14.67 -12.66 -7.05
C ASP A 226 13.85 -13.37 -5.97
N VAL A 227 13.04 -12.62 -5.24
CA VAL A 227 12.23 -13.13 -4.14
C VAL A 227 10.74 -13.08 -4.47
N VAL A 228 10.03 -14.14 -4.11
CA VAL A 228 8.59 -14.25 -4.31
C VAL A 228 7.87 -13.76 -3.07
N ILE A 229 7.14 -12.65 -3.18
CA ILE A 229 6.40 -12.10 -2.04
C ILE A 229 5.20 -12.97 -1.71
N LYS A 230 5.18 -13.53 -0.49
CA LYS A 230 4.00 -14.13 0.13
C LYS A 230 3.48 -13.19 1.21
N PRO A 231 2.29 -12.59 1.05
CA PRO A 231 1.71 -11.74 2.09
C PRO A 231 1.52 -12.55 3.38
N LEU A 232 1.92 -11.98 4.51
CA LEU A 232 1.62 -12.55 5.82
C LEU A 232 0.13 -12.33 6.10
N ARG A 233 -0.64 -13.42 6.18
CA ARG A 233 -2.11 -13.37 6.31
C ARG A 233 -2.60 -13.33 7.76
N ASP A 234 -1.71 -13.42 8.74
CA ASP A 234 -2.10 -13.56 10.14
C ASP A 234 -2.25 -12.18 10.80
N GLN A 235 -3.36 -11.99 11.52
CA GLN A 235 -3.62 -10.76 12.28
C GLN A 235 -2.62 -10.54 13.43
N PHE A 236 -1.93 -11.60 13.84
CA PHE A 236 -0.95 -11.59 14.93
C PHE A 236 0.48 -11.25 14.48
N THR A 237 0.76 -11.24 13.16
CA THR A 237 2.10 -11.00 12.59
C THR A 237 2.27 -9.63 11.94
N LYS A 238 1.47 -8.64 12.33
CA LYS A 238 1.66 -7.24 11.89
C LYS A 238 2.85 -6.61 12.63
N SER A 239 4.06 -7.00 12.27
CA SER A 239 5.24 -6.24 12.65
C SER A 239 5.35 -5.01 11.75
N PRO A 240 5.33 -3.79 12.31
CA PRO A 240 5.53 -2.58 11.52
C PRO A 240 6.85 -2.68 10.74
N GLY A 241 6.82 -2.37 9.44
CA GLY A 241 8.00 -2.41 8.59
C GLY A 241 8.24 -3.74 7.85
N ILE A 242 7.31 -4.72 7.94
CA ILE A 242 7.36 -5.98 7.18
C ILE A 242 6.23 -6.03 6.15
N ALA A 243 6.59 -6.18 4.87
CA ALA A 243 5.64 -6.30 3.75
C ALA A 243 5.16 -7.73 3.52
N GLY A 244 5.97 -8.72 3.90
CA GLY A 244 5.70 -10.13 3.65
C GLY A 244 6.90 -11.02 3.97
N ALA A 245 6.83 -12.25 3.48
CA ALA A 245 7.93 -13.21 3.58
C ALA A 245 8.19 -13.87 2.23
N SER A 246 9.38 -14.40 2.05
CA SER A 246 9.77 -15.24 0.93
C SER A 246 10.48 -16.50 1.42
N ILE A 247 10.42 -17.56 0.62
CA ILE A 247 11.25 -18.74 0.81
C ILE A 247 12.38 -18.64 -0.20
N LEU A 248 13.62 -18.62 0.28
CA LEU A 248 14.82 -18.54 -0.55
C LEU A 248 15.15 -19.89 -1.20
N GLY A 249 16.09 -19.89 -2.13
CA GLY A 249 16.50 -21.09 -2.86
C GLY A 249 17.08 -22.21 -1.99
N ASP A 250 17.62 -21.88 -0.81
CA ASP A 250 18.13 -22.82 0.20
C ASP A 250 17.04 -23.35 1.16
N GLY A 251 15.79 -22.89 0.99
CA GLY A 251 14.64 -23.23 1.83
C GLY A 251 14.50 -22.37 3.09
N SER A 252 15.40 -21.44 3.35
CA SER A 252 15.29 -20.49 4.46
C SER A 252 14.20 -19.45 4.20
N VAL A 253 13.69 -18.84 5.27
CA VAL A 253 12.68 -17.77 5.17
C VAL A 253 13.38 -16.43 5.24
N SER A 254 13.03 -15.52 4.33
CA SER A 254 13.41 -14.12 4.35
C SER A 254 12.19 -13.25 4.58
N LEU A 255 12.28 -12.29 5.51
CA LEU A 255 11.26 -11.27 5.72
C LEU A 255 11.49 -10.09 4.79
N ILE A 256 10.45 -9.64 4.12
CA ILE A 256 10.53 -8.55 3.15
C ILE A 256 10.23 -7.23 3.84
N ILE A 257 11.16 -6.30 3.77
CA ILE A 257 11.06 -4.97 4.37
C ILE A 257 10.08 -4.08 3.60
N ASP A 258 9.17 -3.43 4.33
CA ASP A 258 8.36 -2.33 3.84
C ASP A 258 9.09 -1.00 4.10
N VAL A 259 9.85 -0.55 3.11
CA VAL A 259 10.65 0.68 3.23
C VAL A 259 9.76 1.90 3.49
N SER A 260 8.55 1.96 2.92
CA SER A 260 7.63 3.07 3.13
C SER A 260 7.19 3.17 4.59
N GLN A 261 6.86 2.03 5.21
CA GLN A 261 6.52 1.98 6.63
C GLN A 261 7.73 2.33 7.52
N LEU A 262 8.94 1.89 7.16
CA LEU A 262 10.15 2.24 7.92
C LEU A 262 10.45 3.74 7.85
N LEU A 263 10.26 4.37 6.70
CA LEU A 263 10.38 5.83 6.55
C LEU A 263 9.37 6.58 7.43
N GLU A 264 8.13 6.11 7.50
CA GLU A 264 7.12 6.69 8.39
C GLU A 264 7.46 6.51 9.87
N LEU A 265 7.99 5.35 10.25
CA LEU A 265 8.43 5.09 11.62
C LEU A 265 9.61 6.00 12.01
N GLY A 266 10.58 6.18 11.12
CA GLY A 266 11.70 7.10 11.32
C GLY A 266 11.23 8.54 11.54
N VAL A 267 10.32 9.03 10.70
CA VAL A 267 9.75 10.38 10.82
C VAL A 267 8.96 10.55 12.13
N ARG A 268 8.17 9.57 12.53
CA ARG A 268 7.42 9.61 13.80
C ARG A 268 8.33 9.67 15.02
N GLN A 269 9.42 8.92 15.00
CA GLN A 269 10.43 8.99 16.05
C GLN A 269 11.02 10.41 16.15
N GLU A 270 11.40 11.02 15.02
CA GLU A 270 11.92 12.40 14.99
C GLU A 270 10.92 13.42 15.52
N ILE A 271 9.62 13.31 15.17
CA ILE A 271 8.58 14.22 15.68
C ILE A 271 8.41 14.07 17.18
N SER A 272 8.29 12.84 17.68
CA SER A 272 8.09 12.59 19.13
C SER A 272 9.25 13.12 19.96
N ALA A 273 10.47 13.09 19.46
CA ALA A 273 11.62 13.65 20.17
C ALA A 273 11.65 15.18 20.14
N ARG A 274 11.14 15.82 19.11
CA ARG A 274 10.97 17.30 19.09
C ARG A 274 9.93 17.74 20.09
N GLU A 275 8.78 17.06 20.15
CA GLU A 275 7.70 17.36 21.09
C GLU A 275 8.15 17.23 22.56
N GLN A 276 8.89 16.16 22.88
CA GLN A 276 9.43 15.98 24.24
C GLN A 276 10.42 17.09 24.66
N ARG A 277 11.11 17.73 23.73
CA ARG A 277 12.00 18.86 24.03
C ARG A 277 11.26 20.14 24.29
N GLU A 278 10.24 20.42 23.51
CA GLU A 278 9.40 21.60 23.72
C GLU A 278 8.74 21.55 25.11
N GLU A 279 8.32 20.36 25.57
CA GLU A 279 7.79 20.17 26.92
C GLU A 279 8.83 20.35 28.03
N ILE A 280 10.08 19.92 27.83
CA ILE A 280 11.17 20.05 28.81
C ILE A 280 11.71 21.48 28.82
N GLY A 281 11.76 22.14 27.66
CA GLY A 281 12.21 23.57 27.57
C GLY A 281 11.24 24.59 28.13
N TYR A 282 9.97 24.22 28.35
CA TYR A 282 8.96 25.11 28.95
C TYR A 282 8.92 25.05 30.49
N ASN A 283 9.60 24.10 31.11
CA ASN A 283 9.62 23.86 32.56
C ASN A 283 10.99 24.18 33.23
N GLY A 284 11.85 24.98 32.55
CA GLY A 284 13.15 25.40 33.06
C GLY A 284 13.26 26.92 33.23
#